data_6966f09ff406750fd78338dab50c0032
#
_entry.id   6966f09ff406750fd78338dab50c0032
#
_cell.length_a   1.000
_cell.length_b   1.000
_cell.length_c   1.000
_cell.angle_alpha   90.00
_cell.angle_beta   90.00
_cell.angle_gamma   90.00
#
_symmetry.space_group_name_H-M   'P 1'
#
loop_
_entity.id
_entity.type
_entity.pdbx_description
1 polymer ?
#
loop_
_entity_poly.entity_id
_entity_poly.type
_entity_poly.pdbx_seq_one_letter_code
_entity_poly.pdbx_strand_id
1 'polypeptide(L)'
;MNLPFASGGPLGSPMMGVGANGLIRVLLIDDDKDEASLTRSLLARVEDIRYELDWVPTFLEGLASIARGEHDAYLIDHQLGGRTGIDLVREARKAGSLAALIMLTGFRDRATDLEAMDAGATDFLLKGKTDAALLDRTLRYAISHVALVSTLERSRNQMAGLEEIGRILVDDGPTPATVERVVELIVDRFGLPQIAIYLVDGDKLYPAGQRGYRRPLPSLSRVDAGVERVARARQPVFVPSFSSDTAGGNDPGATGTELSVPLMVAGELMGLLNVASSVADPIGEQDFAAIRVVADRLTVALAVTRERRLMEERVRRARHEASDGEKSTGQPALIDGETPVYCRAMLEPLLEVAIASAGTGPGRNLGLLLLTCAQAGPDSMTLLAAQARTILAGRPLVQFSRSELAVLALATDEGSARSQAEDLVTSARDVGLDVRCGYAALASDWSAGELITGAQAALAFAQRLGPGSVVG
;
A
#
# COMPACT_ATOMS: atom_id res chain seq x y z
N MET A 1 8.70 -13.90 18.41
CA MET A 1 9.52 -14.96 17.80
C MET A 1 10.20 -14.33 16.59
N ASN A 2 11.53 -14.26 16.63
CA ASN A 2 12.39 -13.38 15.84
C ASN A 2 12.22 -13.54 14.34
N LEU A 3 11.96 -12.40 13.66
CA LEU A 3 12.19 -12.25 12.22
C LEU A 3 13.69 -12.43 11.95
N PRO A 4 14.11 -13.08 10.86
CA PRO A 4 15.50 -13.17 10.48
C PRO A 4 15.95 -11.91 9.74
N PHE A 5 15.90 -10.77 10.42
CA PHE A 5 16.77 -9.66 10.07
C PHE A 5 18.07 -9.90 10.84
N ALA A 6 19.18 -9.97 10.12
CA ALA A 6 20.50 -10.24 10.66
C ALA A 6 20.75 -9.44 11.94
N SER A 7 21.22 -10.16 12.93
CA SER A 7 21.59 -9.70 14.28
C SER A 7 22.31 -8.38 14.30
N GLY A 8 21.81 -7.49 15.15
CA GLY A 8 22.23 -6.12 15.35
C GLY A 8 23.69 -5.89 15.64
N GLY A 9 24.21 -4.90 14.96
CA GLY A 9 25.19 -3.99 15.47
C GLY A 9 24.49 -2.85 16.24
N PRO A 10 25.20 -2.09 17.09
CA PRO A 10 24.60 -1.07 17.94
C PRO A 10 23.88 -0.01 17.11
N LEU A 11 22.74 0.44 17.61
CA LEU A 11 21.90 1.51 17.08
C LEU A 11 22.69 2.81 16.88
N GLY A 12 23.43 2.89 15.77
CA GLY A 12 23.78 4.15 15.16
C GLY A 12 22.58 4.56 14.30
N SER A 13 22.09 5.77 14.46
CA SER A 13 21.06 6.36 13.61
C SER A 13 21.35 6.01 12.15
N PRO A 14 20.41 5.44 11.38
CA PRO A 14 20.64 5.21 9.97
C PRO A 14 20.85 6.57 9.32
N MET A 15 22.06 6.85 8.87
CA MET A 15 22.32 7.91 7.91
C MET A 15 21.60 7.47 6.62
N MET A 16 20.36 7.92 6.44
CA MET A 16 19.62 7.75 5.20
C MET A 16 20.44 8.39 4.07
N GLY A 17 20.88 7.60 3.10
CA GLY A 17 21.50 8.11 1.89
C GLY A 17 23.00 7.78 1.68
N VAL A 18 23.64 7.09 2.60
CA VAL A 18 25.00 6.54 2.34
C VAL A 18 24.83 5.13 1.79
N GLY A 19 25.39 4.84 0.61
CA GLY A 19 25.37 3.49 0.02
C GLY A 19 25.80 2.44 1.05
N ALA A 20 25.32 1.21 0.91
CA ALA A 20 25.46 0.12 1.89
C ALA A 20 26.90 -0.16 2.37
N ASN A 21 27.92 0.44 1.72
CA ASN A 21 29.35 0.30 2.02
C ASN A 21 30.04 1.60 2.46
N GLY A 22 29.29 2.67 2.77
CA GLY A 22 29.91 3.95 3.13
C GLY A 22 30.60 4.68 1.95
N LEU A 23 30.33 4.27 0.71
CA LEU A 23 30.82 4.86 -0.53
C LEU A 23 29.72 5.71 -1.16
N ILE A 24 30.05 6.98 -1.49
CA ILE A 24 29.15 7.88 -2.24
C ILE A 24 29.75 8.10 -3.64
N ARG A 25 28.97 7.82 -4.66
CA ARG A 25 29.34 8.02 -6.06
C ARG A 25 28.83 9.38 -6.54
N VAL A 26 29.75 10.23 -6.96
CA VAL A 26 29.45 11.58 -7.45
C VAL A 26 29.87 11.70 -8.90
N LEU A 27 29.02 12.26 -9.75
CA LEU A 27 29.37 12.61 -11.12
C LEU A 27 29.59 14.13 -11.22
N LEU A 28 30.72 14.56 -11.70
CA LEU A 28 30.95 15.92 -12.12
C LEU A 28 30.69 16.06 -13.63
N ILE A 29 29.85 17.02 -14.00
CA ILE A 29 29.54 17.40 -15.38
C ILE A 29 30.10 18.81 -15.58
N ASP A 30 31.24 18.89 -16.21
CA ASP A 30 32.02 20.14 -16.35
C ASP A 30 32.94 20.00 -17.57
N ASP A 31 33.03 20.98 -18.44
CA ASP A 31 33.91 20.95 -19.61
C ASP A 31 35.39 21.26 -19.25
N ASP A 32 35.67 21.71 -18.01
CA ASP A 32 37.00 21.97 -17.51
C ASP A 32 37.57 20.76 -16.71
N LYS A 33 38.63 20.15 -17.26
CA LYS A 33 39.32 19.04 -16.63
C LYS A 33 40.08 19.44 -15.34
N ASP A 34 40.47 20.68 -15.23
CA ASP A 34 41.20 21.17 -14.04
C ASP A 34 40.24 21.25 -12.84
N GLU A 35 38.96 21.62 -13.09
CA GLU A 35 37.90 21.59 -12.08
C GLU A 35 37.63 20.17 -11.56
N ALA A 36 37.66 19.17 -12.46
CA ALA A 36 37.55 17.77 -12.05
C ALA A 36 38.70 17.32 -11.13
N SER A 37 39.90 17.78 -11.41
CA SER A 37 41.07 17.47 -10.57
C SER A 37 41.00 18.17 -9.20
N LEU A 38 40.53 19.42 -9.17
CA LEU A 38 40.28 20.18 -7.95
C LEU A 38 39.20 19.53 -7.08
N THR A 39 38.04 19.22 -7.65
CA THR A 39 36.92 18.58 -6.96
C THR A 39 37.35 17.23 -6.37
N ARG A 40 38.10 16.42 -7.12
CA ARG A 40 38.65 15.16 -6.63
C ARG A 40 39.57 15.35 -5.45
N SER A 41 40.45 16.39 -5.49
CA SER A 41 41.32 16.75 -4.39
C SER A 41 40.58 17.20 -3.14
N LEU A 42 39.46 17.92 -3.28
CA LEU A 42 38.62 18.34 -2.17
C LEU A 42 37.89 17.12 -1.53
N LEU A 43 37.33 16.24 -2.31
CA LEU A 43 36.67 15.03 -1.82
C LEU A 43 37.63 14.07 -1.12
N ALA A 44 38.88 13.97 -1.60
CA ALA A 44 39.91 13.14 -0.98
C ALA A 44 40.35 13.62 0.41
N ARG A 45 40.02 14.85 0.81
CA ARG A 45 40.31 15.40 2.15
C ARG A 45 39.25 15.11 3.19
N VAL A 46 38.10 14.52 2.78
CA VAL A 46 37.06 14.12 3.70
C VAL A 46 37.45 12.78 4.33
N GLU A 47 37.54 12.73 5.65
CA GLU A 47 38.08 11.56 6.37
C GLU A 47 36.99 10.52 6.69
N ASP A 48 35.74 10.94 6.97
CA ASP A 48 34.70 10.09 7.49
C ASP A 48 33.88 9.32 6.42
N ILE A 49 33.98 9.74 5.16
CA ILE A 49 33.18 9.21 4.04
C ILE A 49 34.09 9.02 2.82
N ARG A 50 33.91 7.88 2.15
CA ARG A 50 34.64 7.64 0.91
C ARG A 50 33.80 8.11 -0.27
N TYR A 51 34.36 9.06 -1.05
CA TYR A 51 33.79 9.54 -2.30
C TYR A 51 34.46 8.91 -3.51
N GLU A 52 33.69 8.53 -4.51
CA GLU A 52 34.16 8.17 -5.84
C GLU A 52 33.68 9.22 -6.83
N LEU A 53 34.58 9.90 -7.53
CA LEU A 53 34.25 10.96 -8.47
C LEU A 53 34.47 10.49 -9.89
N ASP A 54 33.40 10.38 -10.64
CA ASP A 54 33.39 10.26 -12.10
C ASP A 54 33.26 11.64 -12.73
N TRP A 55 33.67 11.78 -13.99
CA TRP A 55 33.64 13.04 -14.72
C TRP A 55 33.25 12.85 -16.17
N VAL A 56 32.39 13.74 -16.67
CA VAL A 56 31.99 13.84 -18.08
C VAL A 56 32.01 15.30 -18.53
N PRO A 57 32.56 15.59 -19.75
CA PRO A 57 32.75 16.95 -20.19
C PRO A 57 31.58 17.59 -20.91
N THR A 58 30.52 16.82 -21.24
CA THR A 58 29.48 17.34 -22.14
C THR A 58 28.08 17.26 -21.55
N PHE A 59 27.23 18.18 -21.98
CA PHE A 59 25.81 18.20 -21.66
C PHE A 59 25.11 16.86 -21.94
N LEU A 60 25.35 16.26 -23.13
CA LEU A 60 24.66 15.03 -23.52
C LEU A 60 25.11 13.81 -22.69
N GLU A 61 26.39 13.69 -22.40
CA GLU A 61 26.89 12.64 -21.52
C GLU A 61 26.37 12.80 -20.10
N GLY A 62 26.30 14.04 -19.60
CA GLY A 62 25.71 14.35 -18.31
C GLY A 62 24.24 13.95 -18.22
N LEU A 63 23.44 14.35 -19.19
CA LEU A 63 22.02 14.01 -19.24
C LEU A 63 21.80 12.49 -19.33
N ALA A 64 22.57 11.80 -20.16
CA ALA A 64 22.52 10.35 -20.28
C ALA A 64 22.91 9.64 -18.97
N SER A 65 23.90 10.17 -18.25
CA SER A 65 24.34 9.60 -16.95
C SER A 65 23.31 9.83 -15.85
N ILE A 66 22.66 10.99 -15.80
CA ILE A 66 21.54 11.26 -14.90
C ILE A 66 20.37 10.28 -15.17
N ALA A 67 20.08 10.04 -16.45
CA ALA A 67 18.99 9.12 -16.82
C ALA A 67 19.31 7.65 -16.42
N ARG A 68 20.56 7.24 -16.38
CA ARG A 68 20.95 5.89 -15.89
C ARG A 68 20.88 5.75 -14.36
N GLY A 69 20.99 6.86 -13.62
CA GLY A 69 20.86 6.85 -12.16
C GLY A 69 21.97 6.08 -11.41
N GLU A 70 23.20 6.06 -11.97
CA GLU A 70 24.32 5.27 -11.44
C GLU A 70 25.09 5.99 -10.31
N HIS A 71 24.79 7.27 -10.05
CA HIS A 71 25.45 8.11 -9.06
C HIS A 71 24.46 8.65 -8.01
N ASP A 72 24.95 8.84 -6.80
CA ASP A 72 24.16 9.35 -5.67
C ASP A 72 23.93 10.87 -5.77
N ALA A 73 24.87 11.60 -6.37
CA ALA A 73 24.77 13.05 -6.60
C ALA A 73 25.49 13.48 -7.88
N TYR A 74 25.07 14.61 -8.42
CA TYR A 74 25.57 15.21 -9.66
C TYR A 74 25.96 16.66 -9.40
N LEU A 75 27.24 16.97 -9.61
CA LEU A 75 27.76 18.33 -9.63
C LEU A 75 27.75 18.83 -11.07
N ILE A 76 27.09 19.94 -11.33
CA ILE A 76 26.81 20.41 -12.69
C ILE A 76 27.35 21.82 -12.84
N ASP A 77 28.27 22.01 -13.75
CA ASP A 77 28.76 23.35 -14.06
C ASP A 77 27.70 24.20 -14.73
N HIS A 78 27.72 25.50 -14.44
CA HIS A 78 26.81 26.47 -15.02
C HIS A 78 26.94 26.56 -16.54
N GLN A 79 28.16 26.45 -17.08
CA GLN A 79 28.42 26.50 -18.53
C GLN A 79 28.93 25.13 -19.03
N LEU A 80 28.24 24.56 -19.99
CA LEU A 80 28.59 23.29 -20.61
C LEU A 80 28.72 23.49 -22.14
N GLY A 81 29.80 24.14 -22.53
CA GLY A 81 30.00 24.50 -23.95
C GLY A 81 28.97 25.49 -24.45
N GLY A 82 28.14 25.07 -25.40
CA GLY A 82 27.07 25.93 -26.02
C GLY A 82 25.74 25.92 -25.28
N ARG A 83 25.61 25.21 -24.16
CA ARG A 83 24.39 25.07 -23.35
C ARG A 83 24.69 25.35 -21.87
N THR A 84 23.63 25.59 -21.09
CA THR A 84 23.79 25.84 -19.65
C THR A 84 23.49 24.61 -18.81
N GLY A 85 24.13 24.52 -17.64
CA GLY A 85 23.80 23.50 -16.65
C GLY A 85 22.37 23.61 -16.14
N ILE A 86 21.80 24.83 -16.13
CA ILE A 86 20.39 25.05 -15.77
C ILE A 86 19.47 24.36 -16.78
N ASP A 87 19.78 24.40 -18.08
CA ASP A 87 19.03 23.64 -19.09
C ASP A 87 19.12 22.14 -18.88
N LEU A 88 20.30 21.65 -18.46
CA LEU A 88 20.48 20.23 -18.13
C LEU A 88 19.62 19.81 -16.95
N VAL A 89 19.61 20.59 -15.86
CA VAL A 89 18.73 20.36 -14.71
C VAL A 89 17.27 20.34 -15.13
N ARG A 90 16.84 21.32 -15.93
CA ARG A 90 15.47 21.43 -16.41
C ARG A 90 15.06 20.24 -17.28
N GLU A 91 15.93 19.77 -18.17
CA GLU A 91 15.67 18.59 -19.00
C GLU A 91 15.64 17.30 -18.17
N ALA A 92 16.55 17.13 -17.22
CA ALA A 92 16.54 15.99 -16.31
C ALA A 92 15.27 15.93 -15.47
N ARG A 93 14.81 17.06 -14.90
CA ARG A 93 13.55 17.13 -14.15
C ARG A 93 12.32 16.88 -15.01
N LYS A 94 12.28 17.39 -16.24
CA LYS A 94 11.21 17.08 -17.21
C LYS A 94 11.16 15.59 -17.58
N ALA A 95 12.30 14.91 -17.59
CA ALA A 95 12.39 13.46 -17.79
C ALA A 95 12.02 12.65 -16.53
N GLY A 96 11.64 13.30 -15.40
CA GLY A 96 11.22 12.63 -14.16
C GLY A 96 12.35 12.28 -13.20
N SER A 97 13.58 12.77 -13.43
CA SER A 97 14.70 12.49 -12.51
C SER A 97 14.50 13.19 -11.17
N LEU A 98 14.63 12.43 -10.08
CA LEU A 98 14.67 12.92 -8.69
C LEU A 98 16.10 13.01 -8.14
N ALA A 99 17.13 12.84 -8.96
CA ALA A 99 18.52 12.82 -8.54
C ALA A 99 18.94 14.10 -7.79
N ALA A 100 19.97 14.00 -6.93
CA ALA A 100 20.57 15.13 -6.25
C ALA A 100 21.42 15.94 -7.25
N LEU A 101 20.85 17.01 -7.80
CA LEU A 101 21.46 17.87 -8.80
C LEU A 101 21.97 19.17 -8.13
N ILE A 102 23.28 19.37 -8.05
CA ILE A 102 23.93 20.51 -7.39
C ILE A 102 24.64 21.35 -8.46
N MET A 103 24.29 22.62 -8.55
CA MET A 103 24.90 23.53 -9.50
C MET A 103 26.24 24.06 -8.97
N LEU A 104 27.25 24.08 -9.83
CA LEU A 104 28.50 24.79 -9.59
C LEU A 104 28.48 26.13 -10.34
N THR A 105 28.62 27.24 -9.60
CA THR A 105 28.54 28.59 -10.20
C THR A 105 29.83 29.35 -9.94
N GLY A 106 30.30 30.09 -10.95
CA GLY A 106 31.51 30.93 -10.83
C GLY A 106 31.29 32.32 -10.25
N PHE A 107 30.04 32.82 -10.26
CA PHE A 107 29.70 34.17 -9.85
C PHE A 107 28.55 34.17 -8.83
N ARG A 108 28.59 35.12 -7.87
CA ARG A 108 27.47 35.45 -7.01
C ARG A 108 26.47 36.33 -7.79
N ASP A 109 25.67 35.73 -8.62
CA ASP A 109 24.49 36.40 -9.15
C ASP A 109 23.22 35.74 -8.55
N ARG A 110 22.55 36.48 -7.70
CA ARG A 110 21.31 36.02 -7.04
C ARG A 110 20.23 35.62 -8.06
N ALA A 111 20.26 36.18 -9.25
CA ALA A 111 19.31 35.84 -10.31
C ALA A 111 19.59 34.41 -10.84
N THR A 112 20.85 34.08 -11.07
CA THR A 112 21.28 32.75 -11.53
C THR A 112 21.02 31.66 -10.45
N ASP A 113 21.25 32.00 -9.17
CA ASP A 113 20.95 31.07 -8.07
C ASP A 113 19.46 30.76 -7.98
N LEU A 114 18.58 31.77 -8.11
CA LEU A 114 17.13 31.60 -8.15
C LEU A 114 16.67 30.80 -9.38
N GLU A 115 17.23 31.09 -10.55
CA GLU A 115 16.91 30.37 -11.78
C GLU A 115 17.30 28.88 -11.69
N ALA A 116 18.44 28.56 -11.08
CA ALA A 116 18.86 27.19 -10.86
C ALA A 116 17.90 26.44 -9.92
N MET A 117 17.45 27.07 -8.84
CA MET A 117 16.46 26.48 -7.90
C MET A 117 15.09 26.33 -8.58
N ASP A 118 14.64 27.33 -9.34
CA ASP A 118 13.38 27.26 -10.11
C ASP A 118 13.43 26.16 -11.21
N ALA A 119 14.62 25.90 -11.78
CA ALA A 119 14.83 24.81 -12.70
C ALA A 119 14.77 23.42 -12.02
N GLY A 120 14.85 23.37 -10.67
CA GLY A 120 14.79 22.17 -9.88
C GLY A 120 16.15 21.65 -9.40
N ALA A 121 17.21 22.48 -9.36
CA ALA A 121 18.45 22.13 -8.68
C ALA A 121 18.16 21.85 -7.19
N THR A 122 18.87 20.88 -6.61
CA THR A 122 18.73 20.55 -5.18
C THR A 122 19.47 21.54 -4.30
N ASP A 123 20.62 22.05 -4.78
CA ASP A 123 21.45 23.05 -4.12
C ASP A 123 22.42 23.68 -5.13
N PHE A 124 23.23 24.65 -4.68
CA PHE A 124 24.31 25.25 -5.48
C PHE A 124 25.57 25.49 -4.64
N LEU A 125 26.73 25.50 -5.30
CA LEU A 125 28.04 25.77 -4.73
C LEU A 125 28.79 26.80 -5.56
N LEU A 126 29.53 27.68 -4.88
CA LEU A 126 30.37 28.70 -5.55
C LEU A 126 31.77 28.16 -5.83
N LYS A 127 32.17 28.06 -7.09
CA LYS A 127 33.53 27.75 -7.51
C LYS A 127 34.51 28.72 -6.84
N GLY A 128 35.67 28.23 -6.40
CA GLY A 128 36.69 29.02 -5.73
C GLY A 128 36.44 29.45 -4.26
N LYS A 129 35.22 29.19 -3.73
CA LYS A 129 34.90 29.37 -2.30
C LYS A 129 34.48 28.08 -1.60
N THR A 130 34.42 27.01 -2.34
CA THR A 130 34.04 25.69 -1.83
C THR A 130 35.28 25.00 -1.28
N ASP A 131 35.28 24.69 0.01
CA ASP A 131 36.25 23.81 0.66
C ASP A 131 35.69 22.38 0.80
N ALA A 132 36.53 21.46 1.28
CA ALA A 132 36.15 20.06 1.44
C ALA A 132 34.95 19.86 2.40
N ALA A 133 34.88 20.65 3.48
CA ALA A 133 33.82 20.54 4.47
C ALA A 133 32.47 21.05 3.93
N LEU A 134 32.47 22.13 3.16
CA LEU A 134 31.26 22.66 2.51
C LEU A 134 30.76 21.70 1.43
N LEU A 135 31.65 21.18 0.59
CA LEU A 135 31.32 20.21 -0.45
C LEU A 135 30.69 18.95 0.15
N ASP A 136 31.34 18.36 1.16
CA ASP A 136 30.83 17.20 1.88
C ASP A 136 29.41 17.44 2.45
N ARG A 137 29.27 18.58 3.17
CA ARG A 137 27.97 18.94 3.77
C ARG A 137 26.87 19.08 2.73
N THR A 138 27.16 19.78 1.62
CA THR A 138 26.18 20.01 0.55
C THR A 138 25.79 18.70 -0.14
N LEU A 139 26.76 17.83 -0.44
CA LEU A 139 26.50 16.52 -1.03
C LEU A 139 25.58 15.67 -0.12
N ARG A 140 25.95 15.55 1.15
CA ARG A 140 25.13 14.76 2.11
C ARG A 140 23.75 15.34 2.30
N TYR A 141 23.62 16.65 2.39
CA TYR A 141 22.32 17.31 2.51
C TYR A 141 21.46 17.04 1.27
N ALA A 142 21.99 17.24 0.07
CA ALA A 142 21.29 17.03 -1.18
C ALA A 142 20.84 15.57 -1.35
N ILE A 143 21.72 14.61 -1.06
CA ILE A 143 21.40 13.18 -1.10
C ILE A 143 20.30 12.82 -0.09
N SER A 144 20.44 13.29 1.16
CA SER A 144 19.47 13.03 2.21
C SER A 144 18.10 13.65 1.90
N HIS A 145 18.08 14.87 1.37
CA HIS A 145 16.86 15.56 0.95
C HIS A 145 16.13 14.79 -0.15
N VAL A 146 16.85 14.37 -1.18
CA VAL A 146 16.28 13.58 -2.29
C VAL A 146 15.75 12.24 -1.79
N ALA A 147 16.50 11.55 -0.92
CA ALA A 147 16.07 10.28 -0.33
C ALA A 147 14.76 10.45 0.48
N LEU A 148 14.66 11.53 1.26
CA LEU A 148 13.44 11.84 2.02
C LEU A 148 12.24 12.13 1.10
N VAL A 149 12.42 12.96 0.08
CA VAL A 149 11.36 13.29 -0.90
C VAL A 149 10.91 12.02 -1.63
N SER A 150 11.85 11.21 -2.12
CA SER A 150 11.54 9.94 -2.80
C SER A 150 10.79 8.96 -1.89
N THR A 151 11.15 8.89 -0.60
CA THR A 151 10.45 8.06 0.40
C THR A 151 9.02 8.54 0.62
N LEU A 152 8.82 9.86 0.73
CA LEU A 152 7.49 10.45 0.90
C LEU A 152 6.60 10.21 -0.33
N GLU A 153 7.14 10.40 -1.53
CA GLU A 153 6.41 10.15 -2.78
C GLU A 153 6.04 8.67 -2.92
N ARG A 154 6.98 7.76 -2.62
CA ARG A 154 6.72 6.32 -2.60
C ARG A 154 5.62 5.96 -1.62
N SER A 155 5.69 6.46 -0.39
CA SER A 155 4.67 6.24 0.64
C SER A 155 3.30 6.76 0.20
N ARG A 156 3.25 7.97 -0.37
CA ARG A 156 2.00 8.54 -0.90
C ARG A 156 1.40 7.70 -2.03
N ASN A 157 2.24 7.25 -2.98
CA ASN A 157 1.80 6.40 -4.08
C ASN A 157 1.28 5.05 -3.58
N GLN A 158 1.96 4.44 -2.60
CA GLN A 158 1.52 3.20 -1.96
C GLN A 158 0.17 3.38 -1.26
N MET A 159 -0.03 4.46 -0.51
CA MET A 159 -1.32 4.75 0.15
C MET A 159 -2.45 4.90 -0.86
N ALA A 160 -2.24 5.68 -1.93
CA ALA A 160 -3.23 5.83 -3.00
C ALA A 160 -3.55 4.49 -3.68
N GLY A 161 -2.54 3.66 -3.93
CA GLY A 161 -2.71 2.31 -4.46
C GLY A 161 -3.52 1.41 -3.54
N LEU A 162 -3.23 1.43 -2.24
CA LEU A 162 -3.99 0.66 -1.25
C LEU A 162 -5.46 1.07 -1.19
N GLU A 163 -5.75 2.36 -1.24
CA GLU A 163 -7.12 2.86 -1.25
C GLU A 163 -7.88 2.38 -2.50
N GLU A 164 -7.27 2.52 -3.67
CA GLU A 164 -7.85 2.09 -4.95
C GLU A 164 -8.08 0.58 -5.00
N ILE A 165 -7.12 -0.24 -4.54
CA ILE A 165 -7.25 -1.70 -4.42
C ILE A 165 -8.43 -2.05 -3.50
N GLY A 166 -8.54 -1.39 -2.35
CA GLY A 166 -9.65 -1.62 -1.42
C GLY A 166 -10.99 -1.39 -2.07
N ARG A 167 -11.16 -0.30 -2.80
CA ARG A 167 -12.39 0.03 -3.51
C ARG A 167 -12.74 -1.02 -4.57
N ILE A 168 -11.78 -1.38 -5.42
CA ILE A 168 -11.99 -2.37 -6.49
C ILE A 168 -12.42 -3.73 -5.93
N LEU A 169 -11.77 -4.19 -4.86
CA LEU A 169 -12.07 -5.50 -4.26
C LEU A 169 -13.45 -5.54 -3.61
N VAL A 170 -13.95 -4.41 -3.14
CA VAL A 170 -15.30 -4.32 -2.57
C VAL A 170 -16.38 -4.24 -3.65
N ASP A 171 -16.16 -3.41 -4.66
CA ASP A 171 -17.17 -3.18 -5.71
C ASP A 171 -17.34 -4.40 -6.62
N ASP A 172 -16.24 -5.01 -7.06
CA ASP A 172 -16.24 -6.08 -8.08
C ASP A 172 -15.97 -7.47 -7.49
N GLY A 173 -15.55 -7.57 -6.22
CA GLY A 173 -15.07 -8.80 -5.59
C GLY A 173 -13.75 -9.30 -6.19
N PRO A 174 -13.16 -10.39 -5.66
CA PRO A 174 -11.88 -10.95 -6.12
C PRO A 174 -12.08 -11.87 -7.34
N THR A 175 -12.62 -11.35 -8.43
CA THR A 175 -12.68 -12.05 -9.72
C THR A 175 -11.31 -12.07 -10.42
N PRO A 176 -11.04 -12.97 -11.37
CA PRO A 176 -9.78 -12.95 -12.11
C PRO A 176 -9.49 -11.59 -12.77
N ALA A 177 -10.49 -10.93 -13.35
CA ALA A 177 -10.35 -9.60 -13.94
C ALA A 177 -9.99 -8.54 -12.90
N THR A 178 -10.62 -8.60 -11.73
CA THR A 178 -10.34 -7.70 -10.60
C THR A 178 -8.93 -7.92 -10.05
N VAL A 179 -8.52 -9.19 -9.89
CA VAL A 179 -7.17 -9.55 -9.42
C VAL A 179 -6.10 -9.08 -10.38
N GLU A 180 -6.34 -9.19 -11.70
CA GLU A 180 -5.42 -8.67 -12.73
C GLU A 180 -5.23 -7.15 -12.59
N ARG A 181 -6.31 -6.38 -12.39
CA ARG A 181 -6.25 -4.93 -12.12
C ARG A 181 -5.51 -4.61 -10.83
N VAL A 182 -5.72 -5.40 -9.78
CA VAL A 182 -4.98 -5.28 -8.50
C VAL A 182 -3.48 -5.47 -8.73
N VAL A 183 -3.10 -6.47 -9.51
CA VAL A 183 -1.69 -6.72 -9.86
C VAL A 183 -1.09 -5.55 -10.63
N GLU A 184 -1.81 -4.98 -11.60
CA GLU A 184 -1.38 -3.76 -12.33
C GLU A 184 -1.14 -2.59 -11.37
N LEU A 185 -2.09 -2.31 -10.48
CA LEU A 185 -1.96 -1.25 -9.48
C LEU A 185 -0.76 -1.45 -8.55
N ILE A 186 -0.49 -2.69 -8.16
CA ILE A 186 0.68 -2.98 -7.31
C ILE A 186 1.97 -2.68 -8.06
N VAL A 187 2.12 -3.10 -9.31
CA VAL A 187 3.29 -2.77 -10.12
C VAL A 187 3.46 -1.27 -10.26
N ASP A 188 2.39 -0.56 -10.65
CA ASP A 188 2.45 0.88 -10.96
C ASP A 188 2.65 1.75 -9.72
N ARG A 189 2.01 1.42 -8.60
CA ARG A 189 2.00 2.26 -7.40
C ARG A 189 3.07 1.89 -6.37
N PHE A 190 3.50 0.61 -6.36
CA PHE A 190 4.48 0.12 -5.38
C PHE A 190 5.86 -0.10 -6.01
N GLY A 191 5.94 -0.08 -7.33
CA GLY A 191 7.20 -0.27 -8.04
C GLY A 191 7.76 -1.69 -7.92
N LEU A 192 6.91 -2.68 -7.65
CA LEU A 192 7.32 -4.08 -7.51
C LEU A 192 7.43 -4.74 -8.90
N PRO A 193 8.63 -5.18 -9.33
CA PRO A 193 8.85 -5.58 -10.71
C PRO A 193 8.18 -6.90 -11.07
N GLN A 194 8.00 -7.81 -10.11
CA GLN A 194 7.44 -9.13 -10.33
C GLN A 194 6.46 -9.49 -9.23
N ILE A 195 5.20 -9.73 -9.62
CA ILE A 195 4.13 -10.11 -8.70
C ILE A 195 3.19 -11.12 -9.35
N ALA A 196 2.70 -12.06 -8.55
CA ALA A 196 1.64 -12.99 -8.93
C ALA A 196 0.67 -13.20 -7.78
N ILE A 197 -0.61 -13.28 -8.10
CA ILE A 197 -1.67 -13.67 -7.18
C ILE A 197 -2.28 -14.97 -7.68
N TYR A 198 -2.20 -16.00 -6.85
CA TYR A 198 -2.82 -17.29 -7.09
C TYR A 198 -4.08 -17.41 -6.27
N LEU A 199 -5.13 -17.97 -6.87
CA LEU A 199 -6.35 -18.33 -6.18
C LEU A 199 -6.56 -19.84 -6.22
N VAL A 200 -7.13 -20.37 -5.13
CA VAL A 200 -7.45 -21.79 -5.00
C VAL A 200 -8.71 -22.11 -5.77
N ASP A 201 -8.62 -23.19 -6.58
CA ASP A 201 -9.76 -23.87 -7.20
C ASP A 201 -9.56 -25.38 -7.09
N GLY A 202 -10.36 -26.04 -6.26
CA GLY A 202 -10.16 -27.45 -5.90
C GLY A 202 -8.81 -27.71 -5.25
N ASP A 203 -8.04 -28.65 -5.86
CA ASP A 203 -6.72 -29.07 -5.36
C ASP A 203 -5.55 -28.26 -5.95
N LYS A 204 -5.83 -27.23 -6.73
CA LYS A 204 -4.83 -26.41 -7.40
C LYS A 204 -4.98 -24.93 -7.08
N LEU A 205 -3.85 -24.23 -7.26
CA LEU A 205 -3.79 -22.78 -7.24
C LEU A 205 -3.52 -22.31 -8.67
N TYR A 206 -4.37 -21.46 -9.19
CA TYR A 206 -4.23 -20.89 -10.53
C TYR A 206 -3.78 -19.43 -10.42
N PRO A 207 -2.88 -18.98 -11.30
CA PRO A 207 -2.51 -17.57 -11.36
C PRO A 207 -3.72 -16.76 -11.86
N ALA A 208 -4.30 -15.98 -10.95
CA ALA A 208 -5.43 -15.11 -11.24
C ALA A 208 -4.98 -13.75 -11.79
N GLY A 209 -3.75 -13.35 -11.51
CA GLY A 209 -3.09 -12.18 -12.07
C GLY A 209 -1.58 -12.27 -11.89
N GLN A 210 -0.82 -11.79 -12.88
CA GLN A 210 0.64 -11.78 -12.83
C GLN A 210 1.23 -10.64 -13.67
N ARG A 211 2.36 -10.07 -13.21
CA ARG A 211 3.17 -9.08 -13.96
C ARG A 211 4.66 -9.30 -13.72
N GLY A 212 5.47 -8.89 -14.71
CA GLY A 212 6.93 -8.98 -14.65
C GLY A 212 7.51 -10.34 -15.00
N TYR A 213 6.71 -11.35 -15.30
CA TYR A 213 7.15 -12.67 -15.73
C TYR A 213 7.19 -12.77 -17.25
N ARG A 214 8.25 -13.36 -17.80
CA ARG A 214 8.40 -13.51 -19.27
C ARG A 214 7.44 -14.53 -19.87
N ARG A 215 6.97 -15.47 -19.06
CA ARG A 215 6.01 -16.51 -19.46
C ARG A 215 4.87 -16.57 -18.46
N PRO A 216 3.68 -17.02 -18.89
CA PRO A 216 2.61 -17.34 -17.99
C PRO A 216 3.05 -18.35 -16.93
N LEU A 217 2.72 -18.05 -15.67
CA LEU A 217 3.03 -18.95 -14.57
C LEU A 217 2.12 -20.20 -14.60
N PRO A 218 2.66 -21.39 -14.27
CA PRO A 218 1.86 -22.60 -14.19
C PRO A 218 0.93 -22.59 -12.97
N SER A 219 -0.10 -23.43 -13.00
CA SER A 219 -0.86 -23.76 -11.79
C SER A 219 0.03 -24.56 -10.83
N LEU A 220 -0.15 -24.32 -9.53
CA LEU A 220 0.55 -25.01 -8.46
C LEU A 220 -0.38 -26.05 -7.81
N SER A 221 0.16 -27.18 -7.35
CA SER A 221 -0.60 -28.13 -6.55
C SER A 221 -0.60 -27.68 -5.07
N ARG A 222 -1.72 -27.88 -4.37
CA ARG A 222 -1.78 -27.62 -2.91
C ARG A 222 -0.80 -28.48 -2.09
N VAL A 223 -0.40 -29.63 -2.64
CA VAL A 223 0.56 -30.55 -2.00
C VAL A 223 2.01 -30.29 -2.40
N ASP A 224 2.28 -29.30 -3.25
CA ASP A 224 3.65 -28.89 -3.55
C ASP A 224 4.34 -28.43 -2.26
N ALA A 225 5.55 -28.91 -2.02
CA ALA A 225 6.28 -28.64 -0.77
C ALA A 225 6.45 -27.15 -0.46
N GLY A 226 6.57 -26.31 -1.49
CA GLY A 226 6.61 -24.85 -1.35
C GLY A 226 5.29 -24.27 -0.86
N VAL A 227 4.20 -24.64 -1.52
CA VAL A 227 2.83 -24.19 -1.15
C VAL A 227 2.47 -24.66 0.24
N GLU A 228 2.73 -25.94 0.55
CA GLU A 228 2.45 -26.52 1.87
C GLU A 228 3.23 -25.80 2.98
N ARG A 229 4.49 -25.43 2.75
CA ARG A 229 5.31 -24.66 3.71
C ARG A 229 4.70 -23.33 4.02
N VAL A 230 4.28 -22.58 3.00
CA VAL A 230 3.66 -21.26 3.16
C VAL A 230 2.31 -21.39 3.88
N ALA A 231 1.48 -22.36 3.48
CA ALA A 231 0.19 -22.62 4.11
C ALA A 231 0.30 -23.00 5.59
N ARG A 232 1.30 -23.83 5.94
CA ARG A 232 1.58 -24.21 7.35
C ARG A 232 2.12 -23.06 8.18
N ALA A 233 2.93 -22.19 7.60
CA ALA A 233 3.49 -21.03 8.29
C ALA A 233 2.41 -20.02 8.72
N ARG A 234 1.30 -19.93 7.97
CA ARG A 234 0.19 -18.98 8.18
C ARG A 234 0.63 -17.51 8.30
N GLN A 235 1.81 -17.22 7.80
CA GLN A 235 2.43 -15.89 7.83
C GLN A 235 3.31 -15.74 6.59
N PRO A 236 3.67 -14.50 6.20
CA PRO A 236 4.59 -14.27 5.09
C PRO A 236 5.90 -15.05 5.25
N VAL A 237 6.35 -15.70 4.19
CA VAL A 237 7.57 -16.50 4.18
C VAL A 237 8.45 -16.06 3.01
N PHE A 238 9.72 -15.79 3.29
CA PHE A 238 10.72 -15.66 2.25
C PHE A 238 11.14 -17.06 1.80
N VAL A 239 11.00 -17.31 0.52
CA VAL A 239 11.41 -18.57 -0.10
C VAL A 239 12.46 -18.28 -1.17
N PRO A 240 13.41 -19.16 -1.42
CA PRO A 240 14.23 -19.10 -2.63
C PRO A 240 13.29 -19.08 -3.83
N SER A 241 13.58 -18.25 -4.83
CA SER A 241 12.68 -18.05 -5.96
C SER A 241 12.19 -19.37 -6.54
N PHE A 242 10.87 -19.56 -6.62
CA PHE A 242 10.26 -20.68 -7.33
C PHE A 242 10.55 -20.63 -8.84
N SER A 243 11.07 -19.53 -9.33
CA SER A 243 11.23 -19.25 -10.74
C SER A 243 12.49 -19.83 -11.38
N SER A 244 13.43 -20.38 -10.59
CA SER A 244 14.70 -20.85 -11.18
C SER A 244 14.57 -22.09 -12.04
N ASP A 245 13.55 -22.94 -11.82
CA ASP A 245 13.41 -24.20 -12.56
C ASP A 245 12.09 -24.40 -13.34
N THR A 246 11.02 -23.68 -13.00
CA THR A 246 9.71 -23.95 -13.61
C THR A 246 9.10 -22.78 -14.37
N ALA A 247 9.52 -21.56 -14.16
CA ALA A 247 8.91 -20.37 -14.73
C ALA A 247 9.85 -19.47 -15.53
N GLY A 248 10.72 -20.03 -16.34
CA GLY A 248 11.46 -19.25 -17.35
C GLY A 248 12.16 -18.00 -16.80
N GLY A 249 12.58 -18.06 -15.55
CA GLY A 249 13.40 -17.02 -14.91
C GLY A 249 14.77 -17.01 -15.57
N ASN A 250 15.14 -15.87 -15.97
CA ASN A 250 16.25 -15.54 -16.65
C ASN A 250 17.50 -15.50 -16.08
N ASP A 251 18.47 -15.83 -16.37
CA ASP A 251 19.83 -15.82 -15.90
C ASP A 251 20.12 -16.90 -14.86
N PRO A 252 20.96 -17.87 -15.19
CA PRO A 252 21.44 -18.86 -14.21
C PRO A 252 22.27 -18.27 -13.06
N GLY A 253 22.31 -16.94 -12.92
CA GLY A 253 23.02 -16.20 -11.88
C GLY A 253 22.17 -15.30 -10.99
N ALA A 254 20.89 -15.08 -11.25
CA ALA A 254 20.03 -14.20 -10.46
C ALA A 254 19.36 -14.98 -9.33
N THR A 255 20.04 -15.13 -8.21
CA THR A 255 19.46 -15.61 -6.95
C THR A 255 18.60 -14.50 -6.33
N GLY A 256 17.40 -14.31 -6.87
CA GLY A 256 16.39 -13.45 -6.25
C GLY A 256 15.73 -14.17 -5.06
N THR A 257 15.18 -13.38 -4.15
CA THR A 257 14.29 -13.87 -3.08
C THR A 257 12.84 -13.62 -3.48
N GLU A 258 11.97 -14.54 -3.13
CA GLU A 258 10.53 -14.43 -3.33
C GLU A 258 9.85 -14.39 -1.98
N LEU A 259 8.99 -13.38 -1.80
CA LEU A 259 8.11 -13.27 -0.65
C LEU A 259 6.76 -13.89 -1.01
N SER A 260 6.40 -14.95 -0.31
CA SER A 260 5.09 -15.59 -0.44
C SER A 260 4.23 -15.27 0.77
N VAL A 261 3.06 -14.70 0.53
CA VAL A 261 2.07 -14.35 1.56
C VAL A 261 0.83 -15.21 1.38
N PRO A 262 0.50 -16.08 2.35
CA PRO A 262 -0.69 -16.91 2.27
C PRO A 262 -1.96 -16.09 2.53
N LEU A 263 -2.98 -16.27 1.69
CA LEU A 263 -4.30 -15.70 1.86
C LEU A 263 -5.18 -16.74 2.57
N MET A 264 -5.28 -16.62 3.90
CA MET A 264 -5.94 -17.60 4.76
C MET A 264 -7.33 -17.15 5.19
N VAL A 265 -8.37 -17.97 4.96
CA VAL A 265 -9.73 -17.71 5.43
C VAL A 265 -10.19 -18.88 6.29
N ALA A 266 -10.57 -18.62 7.53
CA ALA A 266 -11.01 -19.64 8.49
C ALA A 266 -10.03 -20.82 8.62
N GLY A 267 -8.72 -20.57 8.54
CA GLY A 267 -7.68 -21.58 8.63
C GLY A 267 -7.40 -22.37 7.35
N GLU A 268 -8.10 -22.09 6.26
CA GLU A 268 -7.88 -22.69 4.94
C GLU A 268 -7.14 -21.74 4.01
N LEU A 269 -6.27 -22.29 3.18
CA LEU A 269 -5.57 -21.54 2.14
C LEU A 269 -6.53 -21.27 0.97
N MET A 270 -6.79 -19.98 0.69
CA MET A 270 -7.62 -19.53 -0.42
C MET A 270 -6.80 -18.98 -1.59
N GLY A 271 -5.53 -18.64 -1.35
CA GLY A 271 -4.65 -18.11 -2.37
C GLY A 271 -3.25 -17.85 -1.84
N LEU A 272 -2.38 -17.39 -2.73
CA LEU A 272 -1.02 -16.93 -2.44
C LEU A 272 -0.80 -15.59 -3.16
N LEU A 273 -0.17 -14.67 -2.49
CA LEU A 273 0.41 -13.48 -3.10
C LEU A 273 1.92 -13.63 -3.09
N ASN A 274 2.53 -13.69 -4.26
CA ASN A 274 3.97 -13.84 -4.45
C ASN A 274 4.55 -12.57 -5.02
N VAL A 275 5.62 -12.08 -4.40
CA VAL A 275 6.42 -10.95 -4.90
C VAL A 275 7.86 -11.40 -5.01
N ALA A 276 8.43 -11.26 -6.20
CA ALA A 276 9.84 -11.56 -6.43
C ALA A 276 10.66 -10.27 -6.54
N SER A 277 11.85 -10.28 -5.99
CA SER A 277 12.81 -9.19 -6.08
C SER A 277 14.14 -9.66 -6.64
N SER A 278 14.90 -8.73 -7.23
CA SER A 278 16.29 -8.97 -7.61
C SER A 278 17.23 -8.74 -6.43
N VAL A 279 18.46 -9.24 -6.53
CA VAL A 279 19.51 -8.94 -5.54
C VAL A 279 19.85 -7.46 -5.49
N ALA A 280 19.68 -6.76 -6.62
CA ALA A 280 19.98 -5.33 -6.74
C ALA A 280 18.89 -4.43 -6.11
N ASP A 281 17.65 -4.93 -6.02
CA ASP A 281 16.52 -4.19 -5.43
C ASP A 281 15.72 -5.14 -4.51
N PRO A 282 16.18 -5.38 -3.29
CA PRO A 282 15.51 -6.27 -2.34
C PRO A 282 14.22 -5.62 -1.81
N ILE A 283 13.25 -6.48 -1.46
CA ILE A 283 12.01 -6.06 -0.81
C ILE A 283 12.35 -5.38 0.52
N GLY A 284 12.08 -4.08 0.61
CA GLY A 284 12.30 -3.30 1.83
C GLY A 284 11.21 -3.50 2.87
N GLU A 285 11.44 -2.98 4.08
CA GLU A 285 10.48 -3.07 5.19
C GLU A 285 9.15 -2.38 4.87
N GLN A 286 9.20 -1.23 4.19
CA GLN A 286 8.00 -0.51 3.73
C GLN A 286 7.21 -1.31 2.69
N ASP A 287 7.89 -1.95 1.73
CA ASP A 287 7.25 -2.78 0.73
C ASP A 287 6.59 -3.99 1.37
N PHE A 288 7.28 -4.62 2.32
CA PHE A 288 6.74 -5.73 3.09
C PHE A 288 5.46 -5.34 3.84
N ALA A 289 5.46 -4.18 4.51
CA ALA A 289 4.27 -3.67 5.21
C ALA A 289 3.11 -3.42 4.24
N ALA A 290 3.37 -2.79 3.08
CA ALA A 290 2.37 -2.52 2.07
C ALA A 290 1.82 -3.80 1.43
N ILE A 291 2.68 -4.78 1.12
CA ILE A 291 2.29 -6.09 0.59
C ILE A 291 1.37 -6.82 1.59
N ARG A 292 1.66 -6.77 2.89
CA ARG A 292 0.79 -7.34 3.92
C ARG A 292 -0.60 -6.73 3.90
N VAL A 293 -0.70 -5.41 3.83
CA VAL A 293 -2.00 -4.73 3.78
C VAL A 293 -2.80 -5.13 2.54
N VAL A 294 -2.15 -5.29 1.38
CA VAL A 294 -2.81 -5.80 0.16
C VAL A 294 -3.30 -7.23 0.37
N ALA A 295 -2.46 -8.11 0.94
CA ALA A 295 -2.82 -9.49 1.23
C ALA A 295 -4.01 -9.59 2.20
N ASP A 296 -4.03 -8.75 3.24
CA ASP A 296 -5.13 -8.68 4.19
C ASP A 296 -6.43 -8.24 3.50
N ARG A 297 -6.40 -7.25 2.61
CA ARG A 297 -7.57 -6.80 1.83
C ARG A 297 -8.08 -7.89 0.88
N LEU A 298 -7.18 -8.58 0.19
CA LEU A 298 -7.53 -9.73 -0.65
C LEU A 298 -8.16 -10.85 0.18
N THR A 299 -7.61 -11.14 1.35
CA THR A 299 -8.13 -12.16 2.26
C THR A 299 -9.56 -11.84 2.71
N VAL A 300 -9.82 -10.59 3.08
CA VAL A 300 -11.18 -10.14 3.45
C VAL A 300 -12.14 -10.28 2.27
N ALA A 301 -11.75 -9.85 1.07
CA ALA A 301 -12.60 -9.97 -0.13
C ALA A 301 -12.88 -11.44 -0.48
N LEU A 302 -11.89 -12.32 -0.35
CA LEU A 302 -12.04 -13.77 -0.55
C LEU A 302 -12.97 -14.39 0.49
N ALA A 303 -12.88 -13.97 1.76
CA ALA A 303 -13.77 -14.43 2.82
C ALA A 303 -15.23 -14.08 2.53
N VAL A 304 -15.50 -12.82 2.17
CA VAL A 304 -16.85 -12.35 1.80
C VAL A 304 -17.41 -13.14 0.61
N THR A 305 -16.59 -13.34 -0.41
CA THR A 305 -17.02 -14.08 -1.62
C THR A 305 -17.29 -15.56 -1.30
N ARG A 306 -16.46 -16.17 -0.45
CA ARG A 306 -16.66 -17.56 0.00
C ARG A 306 -17.96 -17.72 0.76
N GLU A 307 -18.21 -16.87 1.75
CA GLU A 307 -19.44 -16.91 2.53
C GLU A 307 -20.68 -16.74 1.64
N ARG A 308 -20.61 -15.78 0.71
CA ARG A 308 -21.68 -15.59 -0.28
C ARG A 308 -21.96 -16.87 -1.08
N ARG A 309 -20.92 -17.53 -1.60
CA ARG A 309 -21.07 -18.79 -2.35
C ARG A 309 -21.67 -19.91 -1.50
N LEU A 310 -21.18 -20.09 -0.29
CA LEU A 310 -21.70 -21.11 0.64
C LEU A 310 -23.18 -20.89 0.93
N MET A 311 -23.58 -19.65 1.06
CA MET A 311 -24.97 -19.32 1.30
C MET A 311 -25.85 -19.50 0.04
N GLU A 312 -25.37 -19.10 -1.13
CA GLU A 312 -26.07 -19.36 -2.41
C GLU A 312 -26.26 -20.86 -2.63
N GLU A 313 -25.27 -21.68 -2.26
CA GLU A 313 -25.37 -23.14 -2.29
C GLU A 313 -26.40 -23.68 -1.28
N ARG A 314 -26.42 -23.15 -0.05
CA ARG A 314 -27.42 -23.51 0.97
C ARG A 314 -28.82 -23.17 0.49
N VAL A 315 -29.02 -21.97 -0.07
CA VAL A 315 -30.33 -21.56 -0.64
C VAL A 315 -30.71 -22.44 -1.81
N ARG A 316 -29.78 -22.81 -2.68
CA ARG A 316 -30.02 -23.69 -3.81
C ARG A 316 -30.41 -25.12 -3.34
N ARG A 317 -29.70 -25.67 -2.33
CA ARG A 317 -30.04 -26.97 -1.72
C ARG A 317 -31.43 -26.93 -1.08
N ALA A 318 -31.73 -25.91 -0.28
CA ALA A 318 -33.00 -25.72 0.36
C ALA A 318 -34.14 -25.60 -0.66
N ARG A 319 -33.93 -24.92 -1.81
CA ARG A 319 -34.89 -24.87 -2.92
C ARG A 319 -35.07 -26.22 -3.60
N HIS A 320 -34.03 -27.04 -3.72
CA HIS A 320 -34.16 -28.41 -4.28
C HIS A 320 -34.90 -29.33 -3.31
N GLU A 321 -34.58 -29.26 -2.02
CA GLU A 321 -35.29 -30.04 -0.98
C GLU A 321 -36.73 -29.60 -0.81
N ALA A 322 -37.06 -28.30 -1.02
CA ALA A 322 -38.41 -27.78 -1.00
C ALA A 322 -39.23 -28.14 -2.25
N SER A 323 -38.58 -28.47 -3.39
CA SER A 323 -39.26 -28.93 -4.60
C SER A 323 -39.63 -30.41 -4.55
N ASP A 324 -38.98 -31.20 -3.67
CA ASP A 324 -39.26 -32.62 -3.48
C ASP A 324 -40.17 -32.92 -2.26
N GLY A 325 -40.60 -31.91 -1.51
CA GLY A 325 -41.48 -32.03 -0.34
C GLY A 325 -42.23 -30.75 -0.05
N GLU A 326 -43.54 -30.74 -0.43
CA GLU A 326 -44.48 -29.72 0.07
C GLU A 326 -44.46 -29.66 1.59
N LYS A 327 -44.02 -28.55 2.15
CA LYS A 327 -44.50 -27.79 3.32
C LYS A 327 -43.38 -27.14 4.13
N SER A 328 -43.55 -25.82 4.24
CA SER A 328 -43.26 -25.05 5.45
C SER A 328 -41.89 -24.40 5.66
N THR A 329 -41.98 -23.10 5.80
CA THR A 329 -41.24 -22.14 6.63
C THR A 329 -39.91 -21.58 6.11
N GLY A 330 -39.97 -20.25 5.94
CA GLY A 330 -38.95 -19.33 5.46
C GLY A 330 -37.59 -19.40 6.10
N GLN A 331 -36.58 -19.29 5.24
CA GLN A 331 -35.21 -19.01 5.60
C GLN A 331 -34.77 -17.65 5.07
N PRO A 332 -33.90 -16.92 5.80
CA PRO A 332 -33.56 -15.54 5.48
C PRO A 332 -32.63 -15.43 4.25
N ALA A 333 -32.96 -14.50 3.39
CA ALA A 333 -32.10 -14.09 2.29
C ALA A 333 -30.81 -13.43 2.85
N LEU A 334 -29.68 -13.56 2.15
CA LEU A 334 -28.41 -12.94 2.53
C LEU A 334 -28.38 -11.44 2.34
N ILE A 335 -29.08 -11.00 1.31
CA ILE A 335 -29.32 -9.61 1.01
C ILE A 335 -30.77 -9.39 1.38
N ASP A 336 -31.01 -8.35 2.15
CA ASP A 336 -32.36 -7.92 2.43
C ASP A 336 -33.07 -7.67 1.10
N GLY A 337 -34.27 -8.26 0.94
CA GLY A 337 -35.00 -8.14 -0.32
C GLY A 337 -35.50 -6.72 -0.62
N GLU A 338 -35.46 -5.84 0.38
CA GLU A 338 -35.91 -4.45 0.30
C GLU A 338 -34.74 -3.49 0.15
N THR A 339 -33.51 -3.86 0.66
CA THR A 339 -32.32 -3.04 0.57
C THR A 339 -31.13 -3.88 0.06
N PRO A 340 -30.25 -3.33 -0.79
CA PRO A 340 -29.09 -4.07 -1.32
C PRO A 340 -27.93 -4.13 -0.31
N VAL A 341 -28.19 -4.55 0.92
CA VAL A 341 -27.23 -4.72 2.01
C VAL A 341 -27.30 -6.14 2.57
N TYR A 342 -26.24 -6.58 3.25
CA TYR A 342 -26.24 -7.90 3.88
C TYR A 342 -27.35 -8.01 4.95
N CYS A 343 -27.94 -9.18 5.11
CA CYS A 343 -28.88 -9.43 6.20
C CYS A 343 -28.16 -9.55 7.55
N ARG A 344 -28.89 -9.42 8.66
CA ARG A 344 -28.36 -9.48 10.04
C ARG A 344 -27.52 -10.72 10.33
N ALA A 345 -27.86 -11.86 9.77
CA ALA A 345 -27.15 -13.12 9.98
C ALA A 345 -25.67 -13.06 9.51
N MET A 346 -25.34 -12.11 8.66
CA MET A 346 -23.97 -11.90 8.17
C MET A 346 -23.09 -11.04 9.08
N LEU A 347 -23.66 -10.32 10.05
CA LEU A 347 -22.91 -9.36 10.87
C LEU A 347 -21.82 -10.05 11.71
N GLU A 348 -22.18 -11.08 12.44
CA GLU A 348 -21.25 -11.78 13.32
C GLU A 348 -20.11 -12.48 12.55
N PRO A 349 -20.39 -13.24 11.47
CA PRO A 349 -19.35 -13.79 10.62
C PRO A 349 -18.40 -12.74 10.01
N LEU A 350 -18.93 -11.61 9.56
CA LEU A 350 -18.13 -10.52 9.02
C LEU A 350 -17.22 -9.89 10.08
N LEU A 351 -17.74 -9.72 11.31
CA LEU A 351 -16.94 -9.21 12.44
C LEU A 351 -15.86 -10.19 12.88
N GLU A 352 -16.16 -11.49 12.96
CA GLU A 352 -15.17 -12.52 13.31
C GLU A 352 -13.99 -12.52 12.33
N VAL A 353 -14.28 -12.44 11.02
CA VAL A 353 -13.25 -12.33 9.98
C VAL A 353 -12.44 -11.04 10.14
N ALA A 354 -13.10 -9.91 10.40
CA ALA A 354 -12.45 -8.63 10.58
C ALA A 354 -11.57 -8.61 11.84
N ILE A 355 -12.04 -9.18 12.95
CA ILE A 355 -11.29 -9.32 14.21
C ILE A 355 -10.07 -10.23 14.01
N ALA A 356 -10.24 -11.36 13.33
CA ALA A 356 -9.13 -12.27 13.02
C ALA A 356 -8.07 -11.61 12.13
N SER A 357 -8.50 -10.75 11.20
CA SER A 357 -7.61 -10.01 10.29
C SER A 357 -6.91 -8.83 10.97
N ALA A 358 -7.49 -8.23 12.01
CA ALA A 358 -6.91 -7.09 12.72
C ALA A 358 -5.66 -7.42 13.56
N GLY A 359 -5.30 -8.71 13.70
CA GLY A 359 -4.08 -9.17 14.40
C GLY A 359 -4.14 -9.02 15.92
N THR A 360 -3.05 -9.38 16.63
CA THR A 360 -2.94 -9.41 18.11
C THR A 360 -2.04 -8.30 18.68
N GLY A 361 -2.00 -7.08 18.11
CA GLY A 361 -1.11 -6.00 18.54
C GLY A 361 -1.83 -4.74 19.03
N PRO A 362 -1.15 -3.81 19.72
CA PRO A 362 -1.66 -2.47 19.94
C PRO A 362 -1.84 -1.76 18.60
N GLY A 363 -3.07 -1.37 18.28
CA GLY A 363 -3.46 -0.77 16.99
C GLY A 363 -4.49 -1.59 16.22
N ARG A 364 -5.26 -2.44 16.88
CA ARG A 364 -6.45 -3.07 16.31
C ARG A 364 -7.49 -2.00 15.98
N ASN A 365 -7.48 -1.56 14.73
CA ASN A 365 -8.34 -0.48 14.27
C ASN A 365 -9.58 -1.09 13.58
N LEU A 366 -10.50 -1.59 14.36
CA LEU A 366 -11.81 -2.09 13.92
C LEU A 366 -12.89 -1.41 14.75
N GLY A 367 -13.90 -0.88 14.11
CA GLY A 367 -15.08 -0.34 14.74
C GLY A 367 -16.36 -0.86 14.13
N LEU A 368 -17.44 -0.78 14.89
CA LEU A 368 -18.79 -1.06 14.43
C LEU A 368 -19.65 0.19 14.66
N LEU A 369 -20.25 0.69 13.58
CA LEU A 369 -21.23 1.77 13.63
C LEU A 369 -22.62 1.15 13.49
N LEU A 370 -23.53 1.50 14.38
CA LEU A 370 -24.96 1.19 14.28
C LEU A 370 -25.73 2.49 14.08
N LEU A 371 -26.46 2.56 12.98
CA LEU A 371 -27.30 3.72 12.63
C LEU A 371 -28.77 3.32 12.72
N THR A 372 -29.58 4.21 13.28
CA THR A 372 -31.03 4.08 13.25
C THR A 372 -31.66 5.28 12.56
N CYS A 373 -32.69 5.02 11.75
CA CYS A 373 -33.48 6.07 11.11
C CYS A 373 -34.87 6.12 11.78
N ALA A 374 -35.29 7.31 12.23
CA ALA A 374 -36.60 7.49 12.87
C ALA A 374 -37.78 7.29 11.90
N GLN A 375 -37.53 7.49 10.62
CA GLN A 375 -38.51 7.29 9.54
C GLN A 375 -38.36 5.87 9.00
N ALA A 376 -38.77 4.88 9.77
CA ALA A 376 -38.64 3.47 9.37
C ALA A 376 -39.47 3.16 8.13
N GLY A 377 -38.80 2.85 7.01
CA GLY A 377 -39.41 2.39 5.77
C GLY A 377 -38.38 1.89 4.77
N PRO A 378 -38.75 1.09 3.78
CA PRO A 378 -37.79 0.55 2.78
C PRO A 378 -37.02 1.66 2.05
N ASP A 379 -37.70 2.73 1.67
CA ASP A 379 -37.11 3.85 0.95
C ASP A 379 -36.06 4.62 1.80
N SER A 380 -36.35 4.83 3.08
CA SER A 380 -35.45 5.51 4.02
C SER A 380 -34.16 4.68 4.28
N MET A 381 -34.31 3.36 4.41
CA MET A 381 -33.17 2.46 4.60
C MET A 381 -32.33 2.33 3.34
N THR A 382 -32.95 2.28 2.16
CA THR A 382 -32.24 2.28 0.88
C THR A 382 -31.45 3.56 0.69
N LEU A 383 -32.02 4.70 1.03
CA LEU A 383 -31.37 6.01 0.96
C LEU A 383 -30.22 6.12 1.98
N LEU A 384 -30.43 5.64 3.22
CA LEU A 384 -29.38 5.59 4.24
C LEU A 384 -28.21 4.67 3.82
N ALA A 385 -28.51 3.52 3.25
CA ALA A 385 -27.49 2.61 2.73
C ALA A 385 -26.70 3.22 1.56
N ALA A 386 -27.36 3.99 0.68
CA ALA A 386 -26.72 4.72 -0.41
C ALA A 386 -25.76 5.80 0.12
N GLN A 387 -26.20 6.58 1.13
CA GLN A 387 -25.34 7.58 1.78
C GLN A 387 -24.14 6.93 2.48
N ALA A 388 -24.36 5.85 3.22
CA ALA A 388 -23.29 5.11 3.86
C ALA A 388 -22.26 4.57 2.86
N ARG A 389 -22.69 4.12 1.68
CA ARG A 389 -21.77 3.69 0.60
C ARG A 389 -20.95 4.83 0.01
N THR A 390 -21.52 6.01 -0.10
CA THR A 390 -20.84 7.19 -0.64
C THR A 390 -19.74 7.67 0.31
N ILE A 391 -20.02 7.72 1.61
CA ILE A 391 -19.09 8.24 2.63
C ILE A 391 -18.09 7.18 3.07
N LEU A 392 -18.56 5.95 3.26
CA LEU A 392 -17.76 4.83 3.74
C LEU A 392 -17.54 3.81 2.61
N ALA A 393 -17.10 4.31 1.45
CA ALA A 393 -16.85 3.48 0.28
C ALA A 393 -16.05 2.21 0.64
N GLY A 394 -16.55 1.07 0.19
CA GLY A 394 -15.88 -0.19 0.43
C GLY A 394 -16.11 -0.83 1.80
N ARG A 395 -16.97 -0.30 2.64
CA ARG A 395 -17.29 -0.90 3.95
C ARG A 395 -18.48 -1.86 3.84
N PRO A 396 -18.43 -3.04 4.49
CA PRO A 396 -19.60 -3.92 4.57
C PRO A 396 -20.75 -3.24 5.29
N LEU A 397 -21.92 -3.25 4.65
CA LEU A 397 -23.16 -2.73 5.21
C LEU A 397 -24.10 -3.92 5.50
N VAL A 398 -24.64 -3.96 6.70
CA VAL A 398 -25.51 -5.04 7.16
C VAL A 398 -26.80 -4.46 7.70
N GLN A 399 -27.93 -4.92 7.22
CA GLN A 399 -29.23 -4.57 7.82
C GLN A 399 -29.36 -5.27 9.17
N PHE A 400 -29.27 -4.49 10.23
CA PHE A 400 -29.30 -5.01 11.59
C PHE A 400 -30.73 -5.27 12.07
N SER A 401 -31.64 -4.36 11.73
CA SER A 401 -33.09 -4.49 11.94
C SER A 401 -33.83 -3.75 10.82
N ARG A 402 -35.18 -3.69 10.89
CA ARG A 402 -35.97 -2.92 9.91
C ARG A 402 -35.67 -1.44 9.86
N SER A 403 -35.12 -0.89 10.93
CA SER A 403 -34.80 0.54 11.07
C SER A 403 -33.32 0.79 11.40
N GLU A 404 -32.46 -0.23 11.37
CA GLU A 404 -31.08 -0.11 11.81
C GLU A 404 -30.13 -0.72 10.77
N LEU A 405 -29.07 0.04 10.47
CA LEU A 405 -27.98 -0.33 9.57
C LEU A 405 -26.68 -0.44 10.36
N ALA A 406 -25.98 -1.55 10.21
CA ALA A 406 -24.64 -1.75 10.75
C ALA A 406 -23.58 -1.51 9.67
N VAL A 407 -22.52 -0.81 10.02
CA VAL A 407 -21.37 -0.53 9.14
C VAL A 407 -20.09 -0.95 9.84
N LEU A 408 -19.31 -1.80 9.19
CA LEU A 408 -18.00 -2.21 9.69
C LEU A 408 -16.95 -1.15 9.32
N ALA A 409 -16.42 -0.46 10.31
CA ALA A 409 -15.35 0.52 10.15
C ALA A 409 -13.98 -0.16 10.28
N LEU A 410 -13.42 -0.62 9.17
CA LEU A 410 -12.11 -1.31 9.13
C LEU A 410 -10.96 -0.29 9.17
N ALA A 411 -9.87 -0.62 9.87
CA ALA A 411 -8.65 0.19 9.96
C ALA A 411 -8.87 1.63 10.47
N THR A 412 -9.78 1.81 11.43
CA THR A 412 -10.09 3.12 12.02
C THR A 412 -9.84 3.08 13.54
N ASP A 413 -9.17 4.11 14.05
CA ASP A 413 -9.10 4.36 15.49
C ASP A 413 -10.45 4.98 15.99
N GLU A 414 -10.59 5.13 17.29
CA GLU A 414 -11.80 5.67 17.90
C GLU A 414 -12.15 7.07 17.40
N GLY A 415 -11.15 7.93 17.20
CA GLY A 415 -11.33 9.29 16.67
C GLY A 415 -11.83 9.30 15.23
N SER A 416 -11.26 8.44 14.38
CA SER A 416 -11.68 8.28 12.99
C SER A 416 -13.07 7.65 12.89
N ALA A 417 -13.41 6.68 13.74
CA ALA A 417 -14.74 6.08 13.77
C ALA A 417 -15.80 7.11 14.14
N ARG A 418 -15.50 7.97 15.10
CA ARG A 418 -16.36 9.07 15.48
C ARG A 418 -16.57 10.07 14.35
N SER A 419 -15.51 10.52 13.71
CA SER A 419 -15.58 11.43 12.56
C SER A 419 -16.43 10.85 11.42
N GLN A 420 -16.23 9.59 11.08
CA GLN A 420 -17.02 8.89 10.05
C GLN A 420 -18.50 8.80 10.43
N ALA A 421 -18.82 8.58 11.70
CA ALA A 421 -20.18 8.56 12.19
C ALA A 421 -20.84 9.96 12.11
N GLU A 422 -20.12 11.02 12.46
CA GLU A 422 -20.57 12.41 12.38
C GLU A 422 -20.82 12.83 10.92
N ASP A 423 -19.92 12.48 10.01
CA ASP A 423 -20.06 12.73 8.57
C ASP A 423 -21.29 12.02 7.99
N LEU A 424 -21.52 10.76 8.38
CA LEU A 424 -22.68 9.98 7.96
C LEU A 424 -24.00 10.59 8.44
N VAL A 425 -24.07 10.97 9.70
CA VAL A 425 -25.26 11.58 10.28
C VAL A 425 -25.54 12.95 9.65
N THR A 426 -24.49 13.72 9.35
CA THR A 426 -24.61 15.00 8.67
C THR A 426 -25.13 14.83 7.24
N SER A 427 -24.51 13.95 6.46
CA SER A 427 -24.94 13.68 5.09
C SER A 427 -26.36 13.09 5.00
N ALA A 428 -26.73 12.24 5.96
CA ALA A 428 -28.09 11.72 6.02
C ALA A 428 -29.13 12.83 6.28
N ARG A 429 -28.77 13.81 7.11
CA ARG A 429 -29.62 14.98 7.37
C ARG A 429 -29.80 15.84 6.12
N ASP A 430 -28.76 16.01 5.29
CA ASP A 430 -28.83 16.79 4.05
C ASP A 430 -29.82 16.21 3.04
N VAL A 431 -30.09 14.91 3.10
CA VAL A 431 -31.11 14.22 2.28
C VAL A 431 -32.44 14.02 3.04
N GLY A 432 -32.62 14.70 4.18
CA GLY A 432 -33.89 14.70 4.93
C GLY A 432 -34.11 13.48 5.83
N LEU A 433 -33.06 12.69 6.13
CA LEU A 433 -33.15 11.57 7.05
C LEU A 433 -32.78 11.98 8.48
N ASP A 434 -33.62 11.59 9.45
CA ASP A 434 -33.33 11.73 10.88
C ASP A 434 -32.61 10.47 11.38
N VAL A 435 -31.28 10.54 11.44
CA VAL A 435 -30.41 9.43 11.78
C VAL A 435 -29.71 9.68 13.12
N ARG A 436 -29.54 8.61 13.90
CA ARG A 436 -28.71 8.55 15.11
C ARG A 436 -27.70 7.43 14.95
N CYS A 437 -26.51 7.65 15.50
CA CYS A 437 -25.42 6.68 15.38
C CYS A 437 -24.84 6.33 16.74
N GLY A 438 -24.73 5.04 17.03
CA GLY A 438 -23.87 4.51 18.07
C GLY A 438 -22.68 3.82 17.46
N TYR A 439 -21.49 4.03 17.99
CA TYR A 439 -20.30 3.31 17.52
C TYR A 439 -19.56 2.66 18.70
N ALA A 440 -18.83 1.58 18.39
CA ALA A 440 -17.90 0.96 19.32
C ALA A 440 -16.59 0.64 18.59
N ALA A 441 -15.47 0.89 19.26
CA ALA A 441 -14.14 0.46 18.77
C ALA A 441 -13.75 -0.84 19.46
N LEU A 442 -13.11 -1.74 18.72
CA LEU A 442 -12.69 -3.05 19.23
C LEU A 442 -11.63 -2.88 20.32
N ALA A 443 -11.95 -3.31 21.53
CA ALA A 443 -10.97 -3.45 22.62
C ALA A 443 -10.15 -4.74 22.46
N SER A 444 -9.00 -4.81 23.16
CA SER A 444 -8.01 -5.88 23.00
C SER A 444 -8.56 -7.30 23.17
N ASP A 445 -9.57 -7.46 24.03
CA ASP A 445 -10.10 -8.75 24.43
C ASP A 445 -11.55 -9.00 24.00
N TRP A 446 -12.08 -8.10 23.15
CA TRP A 446 -13.49 -8.19 22.74
C TRP A 446 -13.71 -9.22 21.63
N SER A 447 -14.77 -9.98 21.78
CA SER A 447 -15.38 -10.81 20.76
C SER A 447 -16.31 -9.99 19.84
N ALA A 448 -16.75 -10.58 18.73
CA ALA A 448 -17.75 -9.98 17.85
C ALA A 448 -19.04 -9.62 18.60
N GLY A 449 -19.49 -10.49 19.52
CA GLY A 449 -20.68 -10.27 20.34
C GLY A 449 -20.55 -9.07 21.28
N GLU A 450 -19.38 -8.88 21.90
CA GLU A 450 -19.10 -7.74 22.79
C GLU A 450 -19.05 -6.43 22.03
N LEU A 451 -18.45 -6.44 20.83
CA LEU A 451 -18.41 -5.26 19.95
C LEU A 451 -19.84 -4.85 19.51
N ILE A 452 -20.68 -5.82 19.16
CA ILE A 452 -22.09 -5.57 18.83
C ILE A 452 -22.83 -4.99 20.03
N THR A 453 -22.63 -5.57 21.21
CA THR A 453 -23.28 -5.10 22.44
C THR A 453 -22.85 -3.68 22.80
N GLY A 454 -21.57 -3.33 22.65
CA GLY A 454 -21.06 -2.00 22.85
C GLY A 454 -21.70 -0.98 21.91
N ALA A 455 -21.75 -1.28 20.62
CA ALA A 455 -22.36 -0.41 19.63
C ALA A 455 -23.89 -0.25 19.86
N GLN A 456 -24.59 -1.29 20.31
CA GLN A 456 -26.02 -1.21 20.67
C GLN A 456 -26.24 -0.32 21.91
N ALA A 457 -25.40 -0.42 22.93
CA ALA A 457 -25.48 0.42 24.11
C ALA A 457 -25.27 1.90 23.75
N ALA A 458 -24.28 2.18 22.91
CA ALA A 458 -24.01 3.53 22.38
C ALA A 458 -25.20 4.06 21.56
N LEU A 459 -25.80 3.23 20.68
CA LEU A 459 -26.96 3.61 19.89
C LEU A 459 -28.19 3.90 20.79
N ALA A 460 -28.44 3.08 21.81
CA ALA A 460 -29.52 3.29 22.76
C ALA A 460 -29.37 4.63 23.52
N PHE A 461 -28.12 5.04 23.79
CA PHE A 461 -27.85 6.33 24.39
C PHE A 461 -28.04 7.48 23.38
N ALA A 462 -27.58 7.33 22.13
CA ALA A 462 -27.80 8.30 21.06
C ALA A 462 -29.31 8.53 20.80
N GLN A 463 -30.13 7.49 20.89
CA GLN A 463 -31.59 7.57 20.73
C GLN A 463 -32.24 8.45 21.83
N ARG A 464 -31.67 8.47 23.05
CA ARG A 464 -32.18 9.33 24.16
C ARG A 464 -31.76 10.77 23.98
N LEU A 465 -30.63 11.04 23.35
CA LEU A 465 -30.14 12.42 23.10
C LEU A 465 -30.90 13.12 21.98
N GLY A 466 -31.53 12.37 21.07
CA GLY A 466 -32.37 12.91 20.00
C GLY A 466 -31.73 12.90 18.62
N PRO A 467 -32.37 13.55 17.64
CA PRO A 467 -31.97 13.56 16.24
C PRO A 467 -30.54 14.04 16.02
N GLY A 468 -29.80 13.34 15.15
CA GLY A 468 -28.44 13.72 14.78
C GLY A 468 -27.36 13.44 15.83
N SER A 469 -27.67 12.65 16.86
CA SER A 469 -26.73 12.31 17.91
C SER A 469 -25.78 11.18 17.48
N VAL A 470 -24.49 11.35 17.85
CA VAL A 470 -23.43 10.34 17.68
C VAL A 470 -22.85 10.05 19.06
N VAL A 471 -22.77 8.76 19.43
CA VAL A 471 -22.27 8.30 20.74
C VAL A 471 -21.36 7.09 20.54
N GLY A 472 -20.27 7.03 21.29
CA GLY A 472 -19.34 5.91 21.31
C GLY A 472 -19.00 5.48 22.71
#